data_5fdc50bedaaef75250e37c69bf1f7041
#
_entry.id   5fdc50bedaaef75250e37c69bf1f7041
#
_cell.length_a   1.000
_cell.length_b   1.000
_cell.length_c   1.000
_cell.angle_alpha   90.00
_cell.angle_beta   90.00
_cell.angle_gamma   90.00
#
_symmetry.space_group_name_H-M   'P 1'
#
loop_
_entity.id
_entity.type
_entity.pdbx_description
1 polymer ?
#
loop_
_entity_poly.entity_id
_entity_poly.type
_entity_poly.pdbx_seq_one_letter_code
_entity_poly.pdbx_strand_id
1 'polypeptide(L)'
;MLVGAAGVAGALAIPSIAPQAAHAAVPAGFPTYAYLGQPLPASLAYNPTGELIFPCIRGMYDKISGARGRYYLYYAPHDAPGGICLAYGNSLSGPFTEYPANPIISRTWSPYYSVSHVSSPHVLWNAATRQFFMYYHGENTTTRLAISSDGIHFTYYGTVLTTAMVPGTSETTYARVFEHRIAGLGNTYVMVFMGLKSGRRIFWGWSNDGKSWQFDPNPLVSPAADGQSDLSGPHLLYRNNTTYVVYHGSSGDMFLTEVGNNFDKEIHLGVFHAALSGAPDNNRSAAPSFGTDGGVQYMFYEAGQRSSTKIAVARAV
;
A
#
# COMPACT_ATOMS: atom_id res chain seq x y z
N MET A 1 -58.25 -44.11 32.54
CA MET A 1 -56.80 -44.10 32.44
C MET A 1 -56.42 -42.89 31.59
N LEU A 2 -55.96 -41.83 32.22
CA LEU A 2 -55.47 -40.64 31.54
C LEU A 2 -53.92 -40.77 31.45
N VAL A 3 -53.37 -40.70 30.22
CA VAL A 3 -51.96 -40.68 29.97
C VAL A 3 -51.56 -39.22 29.78
N GLY A 4 -50.77 -38.66 30.68
CA GLY A 4 -50.24 -37.31 30.60
C GLY A 4 -49.04 -37.27 29.66
N ALA A 5 -49.04 -36.34 28.70
CA ALA A 5 -47.90 -36.02 27.86
C ALA A 5 -47.03 -34.95 28.55
N ALA A 6 -45.79 -35.30 28.85
CA ALA A 6 -44.78 -34.34 29.35
C ALA A 6 -44.14 -33.61 28.16
N GLY A 7 -44.39 -32.31 28.09
CA GLY A 7 -43.71 -31.44 27.11
C GLY A 7 -42.30 -31.07 27.59
N VAL A 8 -41.30 -31.39 26.81
CA VAL A 8 -39.90 -30.94 27.02
C VAL A 8 -39.75 -29.56 26.38
N ALA A 9 -39.64 -28.54 27.22
CA ALA A 9 -39.26 -27.19 26.77
C ALA A 9 -37.73 -27.12 26.55
N GLY A 10 -37.29 -27.19 25.29
CA GLY A 10 -35.91 -26.95 24.91
C GLY A 10 -35.59 -25.45 24.97
N ALA A 11 -34.79 -25.03 25.91
CA ALA A 11 -34.23 -23.68 25.94
C ALA A 11 -33.22 -23.51 24.79
N LEU A 12 -33.53 -22.65 23.82
CA LEU A 12 -32.60 -22.22 22.81
C LEU A 12 -31.54 -21.35 23.49
N ALA A 13 -30.29 -21.83 23.56
CA ALA A 13 -29.16 -21.05 24.00
C ALA A 13 -28.83 -19.98 22.93
N ILE A 14 -29.04 -18.73 23.27
CA ILE A 14 -28.59 -17.61 22.45
C ILE A 14 -27.06 -17.60 22.58
N PRO A 15 -26.27 -17.68 21.47
CA PRO A 15 -24.82 -17.56 21.55
C PRO A 15 -24.47 -16.18 22.11
N SER A 16 -23.75 -16.12 23.21
CA SER A 16 -23.19 -14.89 23.76
C SER A 16 -22.19 -14.37 22.74
N ILE A 17 -22.47 -13.21 22.12
CA ILE A 17 -21.49 -12.47 21.36
C ILE A 17 -20.47 -11.99 22.37
N ALA A 18 -19.25 -12.58 22.34
CA ALA A 18 -18.14 -12.08 23.12
C ALA A 18 -17.91 -10.61 22.77
N PRO A 19 -17.66 -9.72 23.76
CA PRO A 19 -17.37 -8.34 23.46
C PRO A 19 -16.14 -8.28 22.56
N GLN A 20 -16.33 -7.73 21.35
CA GLN A 20 -15.26 -7.44 20.44
C GLN A 20 -14.31 -6.46 21.15
N ALA A 21 -13.02 -6.77 21.22
CA ALA A 21 -12.04 -5.88 21.85
C ALA A 21 -12.25 -4.47 21.30
N ALA A 22 -12.34 -3.49 22.19
CA ALA A 22 -12.51 -2.10 21.79
C ALA A 22 -11.31 -1.71 20.93
N HIS A 23 -11.51 -1.60 19.61
CA HIS A 23 -10.51 -1.07 18.71
C HIS A 23 -10.20 0.37 19.12
N ALA A 24 -8.91 0.75 19.10
CA ALA A 24 -8.53 2.14 19.29
C ALA A 24 -9.37 3.01 18.34
N ALA A 25 -9.90 4.12 18.85
CA ALA A 25 -10.74 5.01 18.05
C ALA A 25 -9.91 5.59 16.91
N VAL A 26 -10.43 5.49 15.68
CA VAL A 26 -9.82 6.12 14.49
C VAL A 26 -9.71 7.63 14.75
N PRO A 27 -8.62 8.29 14.35
CA PRO A 27 -8.45 9.72 14.53
C PRO A 27 -9.62 10.53 14.01
N ALA A 28 -10.03 11.56 14.77
CA ALA A 28 -11.21 12.37 14.43
C ALA A 28 -11.11 12.95 13.02
N GLY A 29 -12.21 12.86 12.27
CA GLY A 29 -12.27 13.35 10.89
C GLY A 29 -11.80 12.35 9.84
N PHE A 30 -11.32 11.16 10.19
CA PHE A 30 -11.01 10.08 9.26
C PHE A 30 -12.08 8.99 9.27
N PRO A 31 -12.35 8.33 8.13
CA PRO A 31 -13.33 7.24 8.07
C PRO A 31 -12.76 5.98 8.71
N THR A 32 -13.64 5.12 9.18
CA THR A 32 -13.34 3.71 9.39
C THR A 32 -13.46 2.97 8.05
N TYR A 33 -12.88 1.77 7.97
CA TYR A 33 -12.89 0.97 6.75
C TYR A 33 -13.50 -0.40 7.03
N ALA A 34 -14.62 -0.69 6.37
CA ALA A 34 -15.27 -1.99 6.43
C ALA A 34 -14.70 -2.93 5.37
N TYR A 35 -14.22 -4.09 5.79
CA TYR A 35 -13.70 -5.12 4.89
C TYR A 35 -14.78 -5.59 3.90
N LEU A 36 -14.43 -5.69 2.62
CA LEU A 36 -15.31 -6.14 1.54
C LEU A 36 -14.94 -7.53 1.00
N GLY A 37 -13.65 -7.87 1.01
CA GLY A 37 -13.18 -9.13 0.44
C GLY A 37 -11.76 -9.05 -0.10
N GLN A 38 -11.33 -10.14 -0.72
CA GLN A 38 -10.09 -10.23 -1.49
C GLN A 38 -10.42 -9.98 -2.96
N PRO A 39 -9.92 -8.90 -3.59
CA PRO A 39 -10.34 -8.50 -4.93
C PRO A 39 -9.74 -9.36 -6.04
N LEU A 40 -8.65 -10.07 -5.76
CA LEU A 40 -7.95 -10.94 -6.71
C LEU A 40 -8.54 -12.35 -6.72
N PRO A 41 -8.39 -13.13 -7.82
CA PRO A 41 -8.75 -14.53 -7.86
C PRO A 41 -8.05 -15.34 -6.76
N ALA A 42 -8.74 -16.35 -6.24
CA ALA A 42 -8.18 -17.26 -5.22
C ALA A 42 -6.93 -18.02 -5.73
N SER A 43 -6.87 -18.30 -7.02
CA SER A 43 -5.71 -18.89 -7.71
C SER A 43 -5.22 -17.93 -8.79
N LEU A 44 -3.93 -17.62 -8.76
CA LEU A 44 -3.24 -16.78 -9.73
C LEU A 44 -2.28 -17.64 -10.55
N ALA A 45 -2.16 -17.34 -11.83
CA ALA A 45 -1.21 -18.00 -12.73
C ALA A 45 0.24 -17.68 -12.34
N TYR A 46 0.48 -16.47 -11.83
CA TYR A 46 1.78 -16.07 -11.31
C TYR A 46 1.70 -15.66 -9.84
N ASN A 47 2.09 -16.55 -8.97
CA ASN A 47 2.31 -16.29 -7.54
C ASN A 47 3.32 -17.32 -6.97
N PRO A 48 4.62 -17.16 -7.25
CA PRO A 48 5.64 -18.15 -6.91
C PRO A 48 5.87 -18.34 -5.41
N THR A 49 5.48 -17.37 -4.58
CA THR A 49 5.72 -17.38 -3.12
C THR A 49 4.47 -17.68 -2.30
N GLY A 50 3.29 -17.63 -2.91
CA GLY A 50 2.01 -17.72 -2.18
C GLY A 50 1.64 -16.46 -1.41
N GLU A 51 2.51 -15.46 -1.35
CA GLU A 51 2.33 -14.17 -0.69
C GLU A 51 2.04 -13.06 -1.71
N LEU A 52 1.17 -12.11 -1.37
CA LEU A 52 0.89 -10.94 -2.19
C LEU A 52 1.01 -9.68 -1.33
N ILE A 53 1.80 -8.71 -1.79
CA ILE A 53 2.10 -7.50 -1.05
C ILE A 53 1.96 -6.23 -1.87
N PHE A 54 1.95 -5.11 -1.16
CA PHE A 54 2.12 -3.74 -1.61
C PHE A 54 1.19 -3.38 -2.77
N PRO A 55 -0.13 -3.41 -2.56
CA PRO A 55 -1.07 -3.04 -3.60
C PRO A 55 -0.89 -1.58 -4.02
N CYS A 56 -1.09 -1.32 -5.31
CA CYS A 56 -1.18 0.03 -5.86
C CYS A 56 -2.36 0.10 -6.82
N ILE A 57 -3.45 0.71 -6.38
CA ILE A 57 -4.66 0.89 -7.19
C ILE A 57 -4.60 2.17 -8.01
N ARG A 58 -4.99 2.13 -9.30
CA ARG A 58 -5.03 3.30 -10.19
C ARG A 58 -6.26 3.28 -11.09
N GLY A 59 -6.91 4.46 -11.22
CA GLY A 59 -7.93 4.70 -12.23
C GLY A 59 -7.30 4.91 -13.60
N MET A 60 -7.84 4.25 -14.62
CA MET A 60 -7.32 4.26 -16.00
C MET A 60 -8.26 4.96 -16.98
N TYR A 61 -9.56 5.01 -16.67
CA TYR A 61 -10.63 5.42 -17.58
C TYR A 61 -10.52 6.85 -18.09
N ASP A 62 -9.81 7.74 -17.38
CA ASP A 62 -9.59 9.14 -17.73
C ASP A 62 -8.15 9.42 -18.20
N LYS A 63 -7.30 8.41 -18.32
CA LYS A 63 -5.87 8.52 -18.66
C LYS A 63 -5.58 8.05 -20.09
N ILE A 64 -6.10 6.88 -20.44
CA ILE A 64 -5.83 6.22 -21.71
C ILE A 64 -7.11 5.66 -22.34
N SER A 65 -7.15 5.64 -23.67
CA SER A 65 -8.16 4.91 -24.42
C SER A 65 -7.78 3.42 -24.53
N GLY A 66 -8.76 2.52 -24.50
CA GLY A 66 -8.52 1.10 -24.65
C GLY A 66 -7.92 0.40 -23.43
N ALA A 67 -8.04 0.97 -22.23
CA ALA A 67 -7.68 0.30 -20.99
C ALA A 67 -8.48 -1.02 -20.85
N ARG A 68 -7.83 -2.07 -20.31
CA ARG A 68 -8.46 -3.39 -20.07
C ARG A 68 -9.56 -3.35 -19.01
N GLY A 69 -9.58 -2.31 -18.17
CA GLY A 69 -10.59 -2.05 -17.15
C GLY A 69 -10.50 -0.62 -16.65
N ARG A 70 -11.50 -0.19 -15.88
CA ARG A 70 -11.52 1.15 -15.28
C ARG A 70 -10.38 1.35 -14.27
N TYR A 71 -9.96 0.26 -13.62
CA TYR A 71 -8.94 0.26 -12.58
C TYR A 71 -7.88 -0.81 -12.85
N TYR A 72 -6.63 -0.46 -12.58
CA TYR A 72 -5.49 -1.36 -12.54
C TYR A 72 -5.01 -1.50 -11.10
N LEU A 73 -4.84 -2.73 -10.67
CA LEU A 73 -4.26 -3.10 -9.37
C LEU A 73 -2.89 -3.72 -9.63
N TYR A 74 -1.85 -2.99 -9.28
CA TYR A 74 -0.48 -3.50 -9.29
C TYR A 74 -0.16 -4.10 -7.93
N TYR A 75 0.57 -5.20 -7.91
CA TYR A 75 0.97 -5.93 -6.70
C TYR A 75 2.21 -6.75 -6.96
N ALA A 76 2.77 -7.39 -5.93
CA ALA A 76 3.93 -8.26 -6.08
C ALA A 76 3.83 -9.49 -5.19
N PRO A 77 4.35 -10.67 -5.60
CA PRO A 77 4.90 -11.65 -4.69
C PRO A 77 6.10 -11.03 -3.97
N HIS A 78 6.24 -11.27 -2.64
CA HIS A 78 7.25 -10.54 -1.86
C HIS A 78 8.66 -11.04 -2.09
N ASP A 79 8.90 -12.33 -1.82
CA ASP A 79 10.24 -12.91 -1.84
C ASP A 79 10.67 -13.34 -3.25
N ALA A 80 11.93 -13.75 -3.38
CA ALA A 80 12.47 -14.24 -4.64
C ALA A 80 11.60 -15.38 -5.24
N PRO A 81 11.34 -15.32 -6.53
CA PRO A 81 11.86 -14.40 -7.54
C PRO A 81 11.19 -13.01 -7.57
N GLY A 82 10.14 -12.75 -6.80
CA GLY A 82 9.38 -11.51 -6.84
C GLY A 82 8.68 -11.30 -8.18
N GLY A 83 8.61 -10.08 -8.62
CA GLY A 83 7.97 -9.66 -9.87
C GLY A 83 6.87 -8.62 -9.61
N ILE A 84 6.68 -7.71 -10.56
CA ILE A 84 5.54 -6.81 -10.49
C ILE A 84 4.41 -7.39 -11.33
N CYS A 85 3.26 -7.55 -10.72
CA CYS A 85 2.06 -8.11 -11.33
C CYS A 85 0.98 -7.06 -11.51
N LEU A 86 0.05 -7.33 -12.42
CA LEU A 86 -1.09 -6.51 -12.75
C LEU A 86 -2.37 -7.34 -12.71
N ALA A 87 -3.42 -6.77 -12.15
CA ALA A 87 -4.80 -7.18 -12.38
C ALA A 87 -5.64 -5.96 -12.78
N TYR A 88 -6.75 -6.17 -13.47
CA TYR A 88 -7.63 -5.10 -13.92
C TYR A 88 -9.10 -5.43 -13.63
N GLY A 89 -9.88 -4.38 -13.39
CA GLY A 89 -11.31 -4.51 -13.06
C GLY A 89 -12.08 -3.23 -13.34
N ASN A 90 -13.40 -3.32 -13.22
CA ASN A 90 -14.30 -2.18 -13.48
C ASN A 90 -14.91 -1.58 -12.20
N SER A 91 -14.66 -2.19 -11.04
CA SER A 91 -15.11 -1.72 -9.74
C SER A 91 -13.96 -1.81 -8.73
N LEU A 92 -13.87 -0.84 -7.80
CA LEU A 92 -12.89 -0.90 -6.71
C LEU A 92 -13.19 -2.00 -5.69
N SER A 93 -14.42 -2.48 -5.60
CA SER A 93 -14.76 -3.65 -4.77
C SER A 93 -14.34 -4.99 -5.42
N GLY A 94 -13.86 -4.97 -6.68
CA GLY A 94 -13.58 -6.16 -7.45
C GLY A 94 -14.82 -6.74 -8.14
N PRO A 95 -14.73 -7.97 -8.73
CA PRO A 95 -13.51 -8.73 -8.84
C PRO A 95 -12.52 -8.12 -9.86
N PHE A 96 -11.23 -8.42 -9.65
CA PHE A 96 -10.16 -8.09 -10.61
C PHE A 96 -9.76 -9.35 -11.37
N THR A 97 -9.44 -9.19 -12.66
CA THR A 97 -8.92 -10.25 -13.53
C THR A 97 -7.40 -10.14 -13.56
N GLU A 98 -6.70 -11.23 -13.30
CA GLU A 98 -5.24 -11.29 -13.44
C GLU A 98 -4.83 -11.02 -14.89
N TYR A 99 -3.78 -10.22 -15.09
CA TYR A 99 -3.20 -10.01 -16.40
C TYR A 99 -2.44 -11.28 -16.85
N PRO A 100 -2.75 -11.84 -18.03
CA PRO A 100 -2.26 -13.17 -18.40
C PRO A 100 -0.75 -13.27 -18.64
N ALA A 101 -0.07 -12.13 -18.85
CA ALA A 101 1.38 -12.08 -19.07
C ALA A 101 2.14 -11.57 -17.82
N ASN A 102 1.62 -11.82 -16.63
CA ASN A 102 2.35 -11.55 -15.39
C ASN A 102 3.60 -12.45 -15.28
N PRO A 103 4.69 -11.95 -14.69
CA PRO A 103 4.89 -10.58 -14.18
C PRO A 103 5.17 -9.60 -15.33
N ILE A 104 4.63 -8.38 -15.23
CA ILE A 104 4.91 -7.30 -16.20
C ILE A 104 6.30 -6.69 -16.03
N ILE A 105 6.93 -6.86 -14.86
CA ILE A 105 8.34 -6.56 -14.60
C ILE A 105 8.94 -7.73 -13.81
N SER A 106 10.02 -8.31 -14.31
CA SER A 106 10.70 -9.42 -13.66
C SER A 106 11.99 -8.99 -12.95
N ARG A 107 12.55 -9.90 -12.13
CA ARG A 107 13.84 -9.69 -11.44
C ARG A 107 15.04 -9.57 -12.35
N THR A 108 14.88 -9.90 -13.63
CA THR A 108 15.92 -9.76 -14.65
C THR A 108 15.39 -8.91 -15.80
N TRP A 109 16.07 -7.84 -16.11
CA TRP A 109 15.76 -6.93 -17.21
C TRP A 109 17.03 -6.53 -17.94
N SER A 110 17.46 -7.39 -18.90
CA SER A 110 18.69 -7.15 -19.68
C SER A 110 18.56 -5.92 -20.59
N PRO A 111 19.60 -5.08 -20.72
CA PRO A 111 20.93 -5.20 -20.08
C PRO A 111 21.02 -4.48 -18.70
N TYR A 112 19.90 -4.04 -18.11
CA TYR A 112 19.88 -3.05 -17.03
C TYR A 112 20.15 -3.65 -15.64
N TYR A 113 19.55 -4.80 -15.30
CA TYR A 113 19.75 -5.45 -14.01
C TYR A 113 19.42 -6.95 -14.02
N SER A 114 20.00 -7.65 -13.06
CA SER A 114 19.61 -9.00 -12.63
C SER A 114 19.78 -9.05 -11.12
N VAL A 115 18.68 -9.24 -10.39
CA VAL A 115 18.61 -9.09 -8.93
C VAL A 115 17.90 -10.26 -8.28
N SER A 116 17.96 -10.38 -6.95
CA SER A 116 17.26 -11.46 -6.22
C SER A 116 15.74 -11.41 -6.41
N HIS A 117 15.18 -10.21 -6.32
CA HIS A 117 13.75 -9.96 -6.47
C HIS A 117 13.48 -8.51 -6.90
N VAL A 118 12.27 -8.23 -7.40
CA VAL A 118 11.68 -6.91 -7.53
C VAL A 118 10.30 -6.92 -6.90
N SER A 119 9.93 -5.82 -6.24
CA SER A 119 8.69 -5.76 -5.45
C SER A 119 8.20 -4.33 -5.23
N SER A 120 7.07 -4.20 -4.55
CA SER A 120 6.47 -2.96 -4.02
C SER A 120 6.23 -1.88 -5.08
N PRO A 121 5.38 -2.17 -6.07
CA PRO A 121 5.09 -1.23 -7.14
C PRO A 121 4.31 -0.03 -6.64
N HIS A 122 4.68 1.14 -7.12
CA HIS A 122 3.87 2.34 -7.04
C HIS A 122 3.81 3.03 -8.40
N VAL A 123 2.60 3.27 -8.90
CA VAL A 123 2.39 3.88 -10.21
C VAL A 123 1.82 5.28 -10.04
N LEU A 124 2.45 6.27 -10.68
CA LEU A 124 2.00 7.64 -10.78
C LEU A 124 1.64 7.95 -12.24
N TRP A 125 0.54 8.65 -12.48
CA TRP A 125 0.26 9.27 -13.77
C TRP A 125 0.96 10.63 -13.83
N ASN A 126 1.90 10.78 -14.75
CA ASN A 126 2.53 12.06 -15.03
C ASN A 126 1.70 12.78 -16.11
N ALA A 127 0.92 13.77 -15.71
CA ALA A 127 0.01 14.48 -16.62
C ALA A 127 0.77 15.31 -17.69
N ALA A 128 1.96 15.83 -17.36
CA ALA A 128 2.76 16.63 -18.27
C ALA A 128 3.29 15.82 -19.46
N THR A 129 3.69 14.58 -19.23
CA THR A 129 4.20 13.66 -20.27
C THR A 129 3.14 12.68 -20.78
N ARG A 130 1.97 12.62 -20.12
CA ARG A 130 0.90 11.63 -20.38
C ARG A 130 1.43 10.20 -20.31
N GLN A 131 2.20 9.88 -19.27
CA GLN A 131 2.82 8.59 -19.05
C GLN A 131 2.62 8.11 -17.63
N PHE A 132 2.62 6.79 -17.43
CA PHE A 132 2.69 6.14 -16.13
C PHE A 132 4.14 5.95 -15.72
N PHE A 133 4.49 6.40 -14.51
CA PHE A 133 5.77 6.22 -13.88
C PHE A 133 5.61 5.16 -12.80
N MET A 134 6.27 4.02 -12.96
CA MET A 134 6.27 2.95 -11.97
C MET A 134 7.58 2.95 -11.19
N TYR A 135 7.47 3.17 -9.89
CA TYR A 135 8.56 3.02 -8.92
C TYR A 135 8.45 1.64 -8.29
N TYR A 136 9.57 0.93 -8.18
CA TYR A 136 9.63 -0.40 -7.58
C TYR A 136 11.04 -0.63 -7.05
N HIS A 137 11.18 -1.43 -6.01
CA HIS A 137 12.49 -1.74 -5.46
C HIS A 137 12.99 -3.11 -5.92
N GLY A 138 14.31 -3.30 -5.81
CA GLY A 138 15.00 -4.58 -5.85
C GLY A 138 16.13 -4.58 -4.83
N GLU A 139 16.41 -5.72 -4.21
CA GLU A 139 17.42 -5.96 -3.18
C GLU A 139 17.30 -5.09 -1.91
N ASN A 140 16.19 -4.46 -1.63
CA ASN A 140 15.96 -3.55 -0.51
C ASN A 140 16.86 -2.29 -0.46
N THR A 141 17.78 -2.11 -1.39
CA THR A 141 18.75 -1.00 -1.40
C THR A 141 18.54 -0.02 -2.54
N THR A 142 17.70 -0.39 -3.51
CA THR A 142 17.58 0.34 -4.78
C THR A 142 16.13 0.45 -5.22
N THR A 143 15.62 1.67 -5.40
CA THR A 143 14.35 1.94 -6.08
C THR A 143 14.59 2.36 -7.52
N ARG A 144 13.88 1.72 -8.43
CA ARG A 144 13.98 1.90 -9.89
C ARG A 144 12.72 2.57 -10.42
N LEU A 145 12.85 3.20 -11.58
CA LEU A 145 11.75 3.78 -12.35
C LEU A 145 11.65 3.08 -13.70
N ALA A 146 10.43 2.72 -14.07
CA ALA A 146 10.06 2.35 -15.43
C ALA A 146 8.88 3.21 -15.90
N ILE A 147 8.76 3.45 -17.21
CA ILE A 147 7.81 4.39 -17.80
C ILE A 147 6.97 3.65 -18.85
N SER A 148 5.67 3.96 -18.89
CA SER A 148 4.71 3.35 -19.81
C SER A 148 3.70 4.38 -20.33
N SER A 149 3.20 4.20 -21.55
CA SER A 149 2.07 4.96 -22.09
C SER A 149 0.71 4.29 -21.83
N ASP A 150 0.69 3.00 -21.51
CA ASP A 150 -0.54 2.21 -21.35
C ASP A 150 -0.72 1.57 -19.95
N GLY A 151 0.31 1.70 -19.08
CA GLY A 151 0.30 1.13 -17.74
C GLY A 151 0.53 -0.39 -17.70
N ILE A 152 0.87 -1.01 -18.82
CA ILE A 152 1.15 -2.45 -18.94
C ILE A 152 2.56 -2.71 -19.45
N HIS A 153 2.92 -2.08 -20.57
CA HIS A 153 4.21 -2.25 -21.22
C HIS A 153 5.16 -1.14 -20.77
N PHE A 154 6.01 -1.47 -19.84
CA PHE A 154 6.98 -0.54 -19.24
C PHE A 154 8.34 -0.62 -19.92
N THR A 155 9.00 0.52 -20.07
CA THR A 155 10.40 0.64 -20.48
C THR A 155 11.23 1.09 -19.27
N TYR A 156 12.35 0.41 -19.01
CA TYR A 156 13.26 0.77 -17.94
C TYR A 156 13.82 2.18 -18.15
N TYR A 157 13.72 3.00 -17.12
CA TYR A 157 14.30 4.36 -17.15
C TYR A 157 15.64 4.43 -16.41
N GLY A 158 15.71 3.94 -15.17
CA GLY A 158 16.91 4.03 -14.35
C GLY A 158 16.65 3.82 -12.86
N THR A 159 17.72 3.96 -12.09
CA THR A 159 17.68 3.99 -10.64
C THR A 159 17.39 5.41 -10.17
N VAL A 160 16.47 5.58 -9.22
CA VAL A 160 16.02 6.89 -8.71
C VAL A 160 16.28 7.09 -7.22
N LEU A 161 16.50 6.01 -6.46
CA LEU A 161 16.86 6.06 -5.04
C LEU A 161 17.78 4.89 -4.71
N THR A 162 18.83 5.17 -3.96
CA THR A 162 19.72 4.16 -3.35
C THR A 162 20.05 4.54 -1.91
N THR A 163 20.55 3.60 -1.14
CA THR A 163 21.05 3.86 0.23
C THR A 163 22.15 4.93 0.29
N ALA A 164 22.96 5.06 -0.76
CA ALA A 164 24.00 6.09 -0.85
C ALA A 164 23.44 7.52 -0.94
N MET A 165 22.20 7.69 -1.44
CA MET A 165 21.53 8.99 -1.53
C MET A 165 20.93 9.45 -0.21
N VAL A 166 20.80 8.55 0.78
CA VAL A 166 20.25 8.83 2.12
C VAL A 166 21.25 8.35 3.18
N PRO A 167 22.19 9.19 3.60
CA PRO A 167 23.31 8.79 4.45
C PRO A 167 22.89 8.09 5.74
N GLY A 168 23.52 6.97 6.02
CA GLY A 168 23.31 6.17 7.22
C GLY A 168 22.17 5.17 7.11
N THR A 169 21.50 5.05 5.96
CA THR A 169 20.51 3.99 5.71
C THR A 169 21.16 2.74 5.13
N SER A 170 20.67 1.55 5.50
CA SER A 170 21.05 0.27 4.92
C SER A 170 19.97 -0.35 4.02
N GLU A 171 18.73 0.17 4.10
CA GLU A 171 17.63 -0.15 3.18
C GLU A 171 16.94 1.15 2.75
N THR A 172 16.41 1.18 1.50
CA THR A 172 15.56 2.25 0.95
C THR A 172 14.52 1.62 0.05
N THR A 173 13.33 1.32 0.60
CA THR A 173 12.29 0.52 -0.05
C THR A 173 10.91 1.10 0.12
N TYR A 174 9.92 0.46 -0.49
CA TYR A 174 8.49 0.78 -0.33
C TYR A 174 8.15 2.23 -0.71
N ALA A 175 8.81 2.74 -1.74
CA ALA A 175 8.64 4.11 -2.21
C ALA A 175 7.25 4.34 -2.81
N ARG A 176 6.62 5.45 -2.44
CA ARG A 176 5.42 5.97 -3.08
C ARG A 176 5.61 7.43 -3.44
N VAL A 177 5.16 7.82 -4.63
CA VAL A 177 5.36 9.15 -5.20
C VAL A 177 4.01 9.83 -5.43
N PHE A 178 3.94 11.11 -5.07
CA PHE A 178 2.72 11.91 -5.15
C PHE A 178 3.02 13.27 -5.76
N GLU A 179 2.05 13.84 -6.48
CA GLU A 179 2.06 15.28 -6.77
C GLU A 179 1.81 16.03 -5.47
N HIS A 180 2.81 16.76 -5.01
CA HIS A 180 2.74 17.56 -3.81
C HIS A 180 3.85 18.61 -3.80
N ARG A 181 3.50 19.84 -3.51
CA ARG A 181 4.43 20.98 -3.50
C ARG A 181 4.78 21.37 -2.08
N ILE A 182 6.06 21.46 -1.81
CA ILE A 182 6.61 21.97 -0.56
C ILE A 182 6.99 23.45 -0.79
N ALA A 183 6.52 24.33 0.07
CA ALA A 183 6.83 25.77 -0.06
C ALA A 183 8.35 26.01 -0.03
N GLY A 184 8.83 26.80 -0.98
CA GLY A 184 10.25 27.15 -1.09
C GLY A 184 11.15 26.15 -1.80
N LEU A 185 10.70 24.89 -2.04
CA LEU A 185 11.52 23.91 -2.78
C LEU A 185 11.31 23.95 -4.29
N GLY A 186 10.20 24.52 -4.77
CA GLY A 186 9.88 24.58 -6.20
C GLY A 186 9.60 23.23 -6.84
N ASN A 187 9.41 22.17 -6.05
CA ASN A 187 9.17 20.81 -6.51
C ASN A 187 7.74 20.60 -7.02
N THR A 188 7.54 19.55 -7.80
CA THR A 188 6.22 19.07 -8.26
C THR A 188 5.83 17.78 -7.57
N TYR A 189 6.81 16.92 -7.24
CA TYR A 189 6.60 15.61 -6.68
C TYR A 189 7.33 15.45 -5.35
N VAL A 190 6.75 14.63 -4.48
CA VAL A 190 7.41 14.09 -3.29
C VAL A 190 7.39 12.57 -3.34
N MET A 191 8.43 11.96 -2.79
CA MET A 191 8.54 10.53 -2.53
C MET A 191 8.55 10.30 -1.03
N VAL A 192 7.72 9.42 -0.52
CA VAL A 192 7.82 8.88 0.83
C VAL A 192 8.23 7.41 0.74
N PHE A 193 9.15 6.98 1.58
CA PHE A 193 9.71 5.63 1.52
C PHE A 193 10.17 5.15 2.90
N MET A 194 10.37 3.85 3.05
CA MET A 194 11.01 3.28 4.23
C MET A 194 12.53 3.31 4.08
N GLY A 195 13.21 3.84 5.08
CA GLY A 195 14.66 3.74 5.24
C GLY A 195 15.02 3.03 6.55
N LEU A 196 15.99 2.11 6.51
CA LEU A 196 16.52 1.45 7.71
C LEU A 196 17.74 2.22 8.23
N LYS A 197 17.52 2.97 9.32
CA LYS A 197 18.53 3.74 10.05
C LYS A 197 18.21 3.69 11.54
N SER A 198 18.87 2.80 12.29
CA SER A 198 18.53 2.52 13.70
C SER A 198 17.05 2.13 13.88
N GLY A 199 16.58 1.12 13.12
CA GLY A 199 15.18 0.77 12.94
C GLY A 199 14.60 1.37 11.65
N ARG A 200 13.48 0.84 11.19
CA ARG A 200 12.78 1.30 9.99
C ARG A 200 11.98 2.55 10.31
N ARG A 201 12.13 3.58 9.49
CA ARG A 201 11.50 4.89 9.59
C ARG A 201 10.96 5.33 8.25
N ILE A 202 10.08 6.32 8.23
CA ILE A 202 9.61 6.94 7.00
C ILE A 202 10.49 8.13 6.66
N PHE A 203 11.11 8.09 5.51
CA PHE A 203 11.88 9.18 4.91
C PHE A 203 11.14 9.79 3.73
N TRP A 204 11.67 10.89 3.20
CA TRP A 204 11.10 11.57 2.06
C TRP A 204 12.15 12.22 1.17
N GLY A 205 11.73 12.58 -0.02
CA GLY A 205 12.50 13.34 -0.97
C GLY A 205 11.58 14.10 -1.93
N TRP A 206 12.16 14.95 -2.76
CA TRP A 206 11.44 15.80 -3.70
C TRP A 206 12.06 15.82 -5.08
N SER A 207 11.24 16.14 -6.09
CA SER A 207 11.61 16.16 -7.49
C SER A 207 10.73 17.10 -8.29
N ASN A 208 11.25 17.67 -9.40
CA ASN A 208 10.46 18.43 -10.35
C ASN A 208 9.91 17.59 -11.50
N ASP A 209 10.58 16.49 -11.82
CA ASP A 209 10.31 15.68 -13.00
C ASP A 209 9.90 14.23 -12.69
N GLY A 210 9.95 13.83 -11.41
CA GLY A 210 9.73 12.46 -10.95
C GLY A 210 10.87 11.49 -11.30
N LYS A 211 11.99 11.99 -11.79
CA LYS A 211 13.15 11.21 -12.27
C LYS A 211 14.41 11.51 -11.50
N SER A 212 14.67 12.79 -11.28
CA SER A 212 15.84 13.31 -10.55
C SER A 212 15.38 13.74 -9.15
N TRP A 213 16.00 13.18 -8.11
CA TRP A 213 15.52 13.31 -6.74
C TRP A 213 16.56 13.91 -5.81
N GLN A 214 16.09 14.70 -4.85
CA GLN A 214 16.80 15.11 -3.66
C GLN A 214 16.10 14.51 -2.44
N PHE A 215 16.87 14.17 -1.40
CA PHE A 215 16.33 13.49 -0.21
C PHE A 215 16.73 14.22 1.06
N ASP A 216 15.81 14.29 2.01
CA ASP A 216 16.11 14.73 3.36
C ASP A 216 16.89 13.61 4.09
N PRO A 217 18.03 13.92 4.74
CA PRO A 217 18.80 12.91 5.47
C PRO A 217 18.15 12.46 6.79
N ASN A 218 17.11 13.16 7.24
CA ASN A 218 16.38 12.88 8.46
C ASN A 218 15.04 12.20 8.14
N PRO A 219 14.54 11.35 9.04
CA PRO A 219 13.22 10.75 8.87
C PRO A 219 12.12 11.80 9.00
N LEU A 220 11.06 11.63 8.21
CA LEU A 220 9.82 12.39 8.31
C LEU A 220 8.95 11.87 9.46
N VAL A 221 8.96 10.53 9.70
CA VAL A 221 8.22 9.90 10.79
C VAL A 221 9.09 8.83 11.45
N SER A 222 9.13 8.87 12.78
CA SER A 222 9.88 7.98 13.65
C SER A 222 8.96 7.06 14.47
N PRO A 223 9.38 5.84 14.83
CA PRO A 223 8.45 4.84 15.38
C PRO A 223 8.10 5.02 16.87
N ALA A 224 8.93 5.71 17.64
CA ALA A 224 8.86 5.69 19.11
C ALA A 224 7.55 6.26 19.68
N ALA A 225 7.00 7.30 19.07
CA ALA A 225 5.78 7.96 19.56
C ALA A 225 4.53 7.06 19.42
N ASP A 226 4.53 6.11 18.49
CA ASP A 226 3.48 5.10 18.34
C ASP A 226 3.78 3.81 19.13
N GLY A 227 4.87 3.78 19.91
CA GLY A 227 5.31 2.56 20.62
C GLY A 227 5.78 1.45 19.68
N GLN A 228 6.22 1.79 18.47
CA GLN A 228 6.67 0.83 17.46
C GLN A 228 8.20 0.73 17.43
N SER A 229 8.72 -0.42 16.99
CA SER A 229 10.15 -0.58 16.68
C SER A 229 10.46 -0.20 15.24
N ASP A 230 9.53 -0.43 14.34
CA ASP A 230 9.68 -0.29 12.90
C ASP A 230 8.43 0.28 12.23
N LEU A 231 8.62 1.14 11.22
CA LEU A 231 7.56 1.67 10.36
C LEU A 231 7.84 1.32 8.91
N SER A 232 6.79 1.05 8.12
CA SER A 232 6.96 0.73 6.70
C SER A 232 5.71 1.04 5.87
N GLY A 233 5.81 0.93 4.54
CA GLY A 233 4.72 1.05 3.59
C GLY A 233 3.96 2.38 3.64
N PRO A 234 4.63 3.54 3.59
CA PRO A 234 3.98 4.84 3.75
C PRO A 234 3.06 5.17 2.57
N HIS A 235 1.99 5.92 2.86
CA HIS A 235 1.10 6.52 1.87
C HIS A 235 0.65 7.90 2.33
N LEU A 236 0.66 8.91 1.45
CA LEU A 236 0.14 10.24 1.79
C LEU A 236 -1.39 10.27 1.72
N LEU A 237 -2.00 10.94 2.68
CA LEU A 237 -3.40 11.34 2.65
C LEU A 237 -3.52 12.86 2.75
N TYR A 238 -4.47 13.41 1.99
CA TYR A 238 -4.81 14.83 2.01
C TYR A 238 -6.22 14.97 2.58
N ARG A 239 -6.34 15.73 3.68
CA ARG A 239 -7.63 15.96 4.29
C ARG A 239 -7.67 17.32 4.96
N ASN A 240 -8.79 18.05 4.82
CA ASN A 240 -8.99 19.36 5.44
C ASN A 240 -7.81 20.32 5.22
N ASN A 241 -7.29 20.35 3.99
CA ASN A 241 -6.15 21.16 3.58
C ASN A 241 -4.85 20.87 4.36
N THR A 242 -4.69 19.66 4.86
CA THR A 242 -3.51 19.19 5.60
C THR A 242 -3.05 17.86 5.06
N THR A 243 -1.73 17.61 5.12
CA THR A 243 -1.08 16.39 4.65
C THR A 243 -0.73 15.47 5.82
N TYR A 244 -1.02 14.19 5.63
CA TYR A 244 -0.79 13.11 6.59
C TYR A 244 -0.05 11.97 5.91
N VAL A 245 0.65 11.16 6.71
CA VAL A 245 1.23 9.87 6.28
C VAL A 245 0.52 8.75 7.03
N VAL A 246 -0.01 7.78 6.30
CA VAL A 246 -0.43 6.48 6.83
C VAL A 246 0.69 5.48 6.56
N TYR A 247 1.02 4.66 7.54
CA TYR A 247 2.06 3.63 7.48
C TYR A 247 1.67 2.47 8.40
N HIS A 248 2.31 1.31 8.23
CA HIS A 248 2.13 0.22 9.20
C HIS A 248 3.32 0.14 10.14
N GLY A 249 3.03 -0.26 11.37
CA GLY A 249 4.01 -0.48 12.43
C GLY A 249 4.34 -1.94 12.65
N SER A 250 5.27 -2.20 13.55
CA SER A 250 5.67 -3.54 13.99
C SER A 250 4.58 -4.32 14.72
N SER A 251 3.55 -3.63 15.27
CA SER A 251 2.38 -4.27 15.86
C SER A 251 1.48 -5.00 14.85
N GLY A 252 1.57 -4.63 13.57
CA GLY A 252 0.65 -5.09 12.54
C GLY A 252 -0.52 -4.15 12.26
N ASP A 253 -0.66 -3.06 13.01
CA ASP A 253 -1.64 -2.01 12.77
C ASP A 253 -1.11 -0.94 11.82
N MET A 254 -2.02 -0.18 11.23
CA MET A 254 -1.68 1.05 10.51
C MET A 254 -1.86 2.27 11.42
N PHE A 255 -0.95 3.22 11.30
CA PHE A 255 -0.89 4.46 12.08
C PHE A 255 -1.02 5.68 11.18
N LEU A 256 -1.34 6.82 11.78
CA LEU A 256 -1.50 8.10 11.09
C LEU A 256 -0.67 9.17 11.79
N THR A 257 0.11 9.91 11.01
CA THR A 257 0.85 11.09 11.47
C THR A 257 0.53 12.28 10.60
N GLU A 258 0.20 13.43 11.20
CA GLU A 258 0.16 14.71 10.52
C GLU A 258 1.58 15.19 10.27
N VAL A 259 1.92 15.41 8.99
CA VAL A 259 3.24 15.91 8.58
C VAL A 259 3.20 17.38 8.11
N GLY A 260 2.00 17.95 8.00
CA GLY A 260 1.82 19.30 7.45
C GLY A 260 2.08 19.34 5.94
N ASN A 261 1.69 20.46 5.32
CA ASN A 261 1.85 20.60 3.86
C ASN A 261 3.30 20.85 3.43
N ASN A 262 4.16 21.25 4.36
CA ASN A 262 5.59 21.46 4.11
C ASN A 262 6.47 20.35 4.70
N PHE A 263 5.89 19.26 5.19
CA PHE A 263 6.60 18.18 5.87
C PHE A 263 7.44 18.69 7.06
N ASP A 264 6.89 19.67 7.77
CA ASP A 264 7.51 20.41 8.88
C ASP A 264 6.92 20.01 10.25
N LYS A 265 6.10 18.96 10.28
CA LYS A 265 5.45 18.44 11.49
C LYS A 265 5.68 16.94 11.62
N GLU A 266 5.62 16.46 12.86
CA GLU A 266 5.50 15.04 13.21
C GLU A 266 4.53 14.95 14.40
N ILE A 267 3.21 14.92 14.10
CA ILE A 267 2.15 14.83 15.12
C ILE A 267 1.45 13.49 14.96
N HIS A 268 1.77 12.54 15.85
CA HIS A 268 1.20 11.20 15.85
C HIS A 268 -0.26 11.22 16.31
N LEU A 269 -1.15 10.67 15.52
CA LEU A 269 -2.59 10.63 15.77
C LEU A 269 -3.07 9.25 16.24
N GLY A 270 -2.17 8.27 16.28
CA GLY A 270 -2.45 6.91 16.71
C GLY A 270 -2.92 5.99 15.59
N VAL A 271 -3.69 4.96 15.95
CA VAL A 271 -4.09 3.89 15.04
C VAL A 271 -5.09 4.42 14.00
N PHE A 272 -4.74 4.29 12.73
CA PHE A 272 -5.59 4.60 11.58
C PHE A 272 -6.50 3.43 11.20
N HIS A 273 -5.94 2.21 11.22
CA HIS A 273 -6.67 0.98 10.95
C HIS A 273 -6.07 -0.14 11.80
N ALA A 274 -6.85 -0.64 12.74
CA ALA A 274 -6.46 -1.75 13.57
C ALA A 274 -6.67 -3.07 12.81
N ALA A 275 -5.66 -3.92 12.80
CA ALA A 275 -5.75 -5.23 12.20
C ALA A 275 -6.72 -6.13 12.98
N LEU A 276 -7.58 -6.85 12.27
CA LEU A 276 -8.47 -7.82 12.87
C LEU A 276 -7.66 -9.01 13.42
N SER A 277 -8.05 -9.54 14.58
CA SER A 277 -7.40 -10.72 15.17
C SER A 277 -7.66 -12.01 14.37
N GLY A 278 -8.81 -12.07 13.68
CA GLY A 278 -9.17 -13.14 12.75
C GLY A 278 -8.94 -12.75 11.29
N ALA A 279 -9.43 -13.60 10.38
CA ALA A 279 -9.39 -13.33 8.95
C ALA A 279 -10.13 -12.04 8.60
N PRO A 280 -9.62 -11.25 7.63
CA PRO A 280 -8.50 -11.58 6.75
C PRO A 280 -7.13 -11.25 7.34
N ASP A 281 -7.05 -10.39 8.37
CA ASP A 281 -5.81 -9.75 8.79
C ASP A 281 -4.93 -10.66 9.67
N ASN A 282 -5.54 -11.51 10.49
CA ASN A 282 -4.80 -12.38 11.43
C ASN A 282 -3.73 -11.59 12.22
N ASN A 283 -4.12 -10.45 12.79
CA ASN A 283 -3.29 -9.46 13.48
C ASN A 283 -2.26 -8.72 12.60
N ARG A 284 -2.46 -8.61 11.29
CA ARG A 284 -1.62 -7.77 10.44
C ARG A 284 -2.35 -7.19 9.24
N SER A 285 -2.35 -5.86 9.17
CA SER A 285 -2.72 -5.06 8.01
C SER A 285 -1.58 -4.11 7.66
N ALA A 286 -1.26 -3.94 6.35
CA ALA A 286 -0.07 -3.20 5.97
C ALA A 286 -0.17 -2.56 4.58
N ALA A 287 0.74 -1.62 4.30
CA ALA A 287 1.00 -1.02 2.99
C ALA A 287 -0.27 -0.54 2.24
N PRO A 288 -1.04 0.40 2.81
CA PRO A 288 -2.30 0.83 2.22
C PRO A 288 -2.10 1.53 0.87
N SER A 289 -3.09 1.40 -0.01
CA SER A 289 -3.25 2.17 -1.24
C SER A 289 -4.71 2.56 -1.40
N PHE A 290 -4.97 3.82 -1.70
CA PHE A 290 -6.33 4.34 -1.74
C PHE A 290 -6.78 4.62 -3.17
N GLY A 291 -8.07 4.33 -3.44
CA GLY A 291 -8.78 4.70 -4.64
C GLY A 291 -10.15 5.29 -4.29
N THR A 292 -10.70 6.12 -5.16
CA THR A 292 -12.03 6.71 -4.96
C THR A 292 -12.90 6.44 -6.17
N ASP A 293 -14.13 6.01 -5.94
CA ASP A 293 -15.16 5.85 -6.97
C ASP A 293 -16.51 6.34 -6.44
N GLY A 294 -17.21 7.16 -7.21
CA GLY A 294 -18.50 7.73 -6.81
C GLY A 294 -18.44 8.52 -5.49
N GLY A 295 -17.31 9.15 -5.16
CA GLY A 295 -17.12 9.88 -3.90
C GLY A 295 -16.82 8.99 -2.69
N VAL A 296 -16.78 7.68 -2.87
CA VAL A 296 -16.46 6.71 -1.80
C VAL A 296 -15.00 6.29 -1.90
N GLN A 297 -14.28 6.35 -0.78
CA GLN A 297 -12.88 5.92 -0.70
C GLN A 297 -12.80 4.42 -0.40
N TYR A 298 -11.88 3.75 -1.07
CA TYR A 298 -11.52 2.34 -0.86
C TYR A 298 -10.06 2.25 -0.47
N MET A 299 -9.74 1.37 0.46
CA MET A 299 -8.40 1.05 0.88
C MET A 299 -8.06 -0.38 0.44
N PHE A 300 -7.01 -0.52 -0.37
CA PHE A 300 -6.39 -1.80 -0.70
C PHE A 300 -5.19 -1.97 0.22
N TYR A 301 -5.00 -3.14 0.80
CA TYR A 301 -3.94 -3.36 1.78
C TYR A 301 -3.47 -4.82 1.81
N GLU A 302 -2.32 -5.04 2.41
CA GLU A 302 -1.84 -6.39 2.73
C GLU A 302 -2.58 -6.88 3.97
N ALA A 303 -3.25 -8.02 3.87
CA ALA A 303 -3.95 -8.67 4.97
C ALA A 303 -3.32 -10.03 5.28
N GLY A 304 -3.02 -10.30 6.53
CA GLY A 304 -2.45 -11.55 7.01
C GLY A 304 -0.98 -11.49 7.35
N GLN A 305 -0.51 -12.55 8.00
CA GLN A 305 0.88 -12.67 8.42
C GLN A 305 1.81 -12.85 7.22
N ARG A 306 3.09 -12.46 7.43
CA ARG A 306 4.13 -12.61 6.41
C ARG A 306 4.23 -14.06 5.93
N SER A 307 4.62 -14.22 4.67
CA SER A 307 4.65 -15.47 3.90
C SER A 307 3.26 -16.03 3.52
N SER A 308 2.16 -15.38 3.93
CA SER A 308 0.79 -15.80 3.58
C SER A 308 -0.16 -14.65 3.31
N THR A 309 0.34 -13.41 3.25
CA THR A 309 -0.47 -12.21 3.00
C THR A 309 -1.23 -12.30 1.68
N LYS A 310 -2.42 -11.71 1.70
CA LYS A 310 -3.27 -11.51 0.53
C LYS A 310 -3.58 -10.02 0.38
N ILE A 311 -3.95 -9.60 -0.82
CA ILE A 311 -4.50 -8.26 -1.00
C ILE A 311 -5.95 -8.28 -0.56
N ALA A 312 -6.30 -7.38 0.35
CA ALA A 312 -7.65 -7.12 0.80
C ALA A 312 -8.14 -5.76 0.30
N VAL A 313 -9.43 -5.59 0.22
CA VAL A 313 -10.09 -4.30 -0.05
C VAL A 313 -11.11 -4.00 1.04
N ALA A 314 -11.11 -2.76 1.51
CA ALA A 314 -12.07 -2.23 2.46
C ALA A 314 -12.63 -0.90 1.95
N ARG A 315 -13.85 -0.56 2.38
CA ARG A 315 -14.59 0.63 1.97
C ARG A 315 -14.75 1.57 3.15
N ALA A 316 -14.56 2.88 2.95
CA ALA A 316 -14.87 3.90 3.93
C ALA A 316 -16.36 3.90 4.32
N VAL A 317 -16.64 3.97 5.63
CA VAL A 317 -17.97 3.99 6.24
C VAL A 317 -18.07 5.10 7.27
#